data_7a3adf676c05bcc1c08874a7970d3d2d
#
_entry.id   7a3adf676c05bcc1c08874a7970d3d2d
#
_cell.length_a   1.000
_cell.length_b   1.000
_cell.length_c   1.000
_cell.angle_alpha   90.00
_cell.angle_beta   90.00
_cell.angle_gamma   90.00
#
_symmetry.space_group_name_H-M   'P 1'
#
loop_
_entity.id
_entity.type
_entity.pdbx_description
1 polymer ?
#
loop_
_entity_poly.entity_id
_entity_poly.type
_entity_poly.pdbx_seq_one_letter_code
_entity_poly.pdbx_strand_id
1 'polypeptide(L)'
;MKNSIFGFILLLFTVGAYAQTDQVSISRDADGMRLKVNGEDFMINGMNWDYIPIGTNTITAEFWKKSDDVIKAGLDTEMSLLKNMNVNVIRQYTGVPARWISYIYEKYGLYTLLTHSFGRYGLTIDGVWIEITDYSDPRTQEFLLSEVETLVRDYKDTPGLLMYLLGNENNYGLFWAGAETEDFPDDE
;
A
#
# COMPACT_ATOMS: atom_id res chain seq x y z
N MET A 1 68.17 -5.75 20.86
CA MET A 1 67.27 -5.21 19.82
C MET A 1 65.92 -5.83 20.06
N LYS A 2 64.94 -5.05 20.58
CA LYS A 2 63.59 -5.51 20.86
C LYS A 2 62.69 -5.01 19.73
N ASN A 3 62.16 -5.90 18.91
CA ASN A 3 61.17 -5.58 17.86
C ASN A 3 59.80 -5.56 18.50
N SER A 4 59.17 -4.38 18.59
CA SER A 4 57.75 -4.21 18.94
C SER A 4 56.94 -4.29 17.65
N ILE A 5 56.13 -5.32 17.53
CA ILE A 5 55.11 -5.42 16.51
C ILE A 5 53.87 -4.69 16.99
N PHE A 6 53.56 -3.56 16.37
CA PHE A 6 52.31 -2.82 16.59
C PHE A 6 51.22 -3.48 15.71
N GLY A 7 50.34 -4.24 16.37
CA GLY A 7 49.16 -4.79 15.70
C GLY A 7 48.10 -3.69 15.51
N PHE A 8 47.80 -3.36 14.24
CA PHE A 8 46.71 -2.44 13.90
C PHE A 8 45.41 -3.24 13.89
N ILE A 9 44.54 -3.04 14.87
CA ILE A 9 43.21 -3.62 14.91
C ILE A 9 42.31 -2.73 14.05
N LEU A 10 41.94 -3.20 12.85
CA LEU A 10 40.97 -2.56 11.98
C LEU A 10 39.56 -2.92 12.50
N LEU A 11 38.89 -2.01 13.22
CA LEU A 11 37.49 -2.16 13.59
C LEU A 11 36.61 -1.87 12.36
N LEU A 12 36.10 -2.91 11.72
CA LEU A 12 35.08 -2.81 10.69
C LEU A 12 33.73 -2.52 11.36
N PHE A 13 33.33 -1.27 11.36
CA PHE A 13 31.94 -0.91 11.66
C PHE A 13 31.08 -1.31 10.46
N THR A 14 30.36 -2.41 10.55
CA THR A 14 29.23 -2.70 9.65
C THR A 14 28.09 -1.77 10.04
N VAL A 15 27.99 -0.63 9.39
CA VAL A 15 26.78 0.18 9.42
C VAL A 15 25.73 -0.62 8.67
N GLY A 16 24.80 -1.21 9.39
CA GLY A 16 23.60 -1.80 8.77
C GLY A 16 22.87 -0.67 8.06
N ALA A 17 22.89 -0.68 6.73
CA ALA A 17 22.05 0.20 5.93
C ALA A 17 20.60 -0.24 6.14
N TYR A 18 19.90 0.40 7.08
CA TYR A 18 18.45 0.35 7.06
C TYR A 18 18.02 1.09 5.80
N ALA A 19 17.23 0.43 4.97
CA ALA A 19 16.62 1.09 3.81
C ALA A 19 15.81 2.28 4.35
N GLN A 20 16.27 3.48 4.05
CA GLN A 20 15.58 4.69 4.46
C GLN A 20 14.32 4.81 3.61
N THR A 21 13.17 5.04 4.25
CA THR A 21 11.94 5.35 3.53
C THR A 21 12.07 6.69 2.84
N ASP A 22 11.58 6.79 1.60
CA ASP A 22 11.56 8.05 0.86
C ASP A 22 10.66 9.07 1.54
N GLN A 23 11.08 10.33 1.49
CA GLN A 23 10.27 11.44 1.97
C GLN A 23 9.24 11.82 0.90
N VAL A 24 7.97 11.52 1.17
CA VAL A 24 6.85 11.89 0.29
C VAL A 24 6.19 13.15 0.83
N SER A 25 5.95 14.13 -0.05
CA SER A 25 5.32 15.40 0.33
C SER A 25 4.49 15.96 -0.81
N ILE A 26 3.58 16.89 -0.48
CA ILE A 26 2.82 17.67 -1.46
C ILE A 26 3.23 19.13 -1.30
N SER A 27 3.69 19.76 -2.38
CA SER A 27 3.90 21.20 -2.47
C SER A 27 2.74 21.86 -3.19
N ARG A 28 2.45 23.12 -2.84
CA ARG A 28 1.48 23.97 -3.52
C ARG A 28 2.14 25.28 -3.91
N ASP A 29 1.99 25.64 -5.17
CA ASP A 29 2.47 26.90 -5.71
C ASP A 29 1.38 27.56 -6.59
N ALA A 30 1.74 28.59 -7.37
CA ALA A 30 0.81 29.27 -8.26
C ALA A 30 0.27 28.38 -9.39
N ASP A 31 1.01 27.35 -9.77
CA ASP A 31 0.67 26.40 -10.84
C ASP A 31 -0.14 25.19 -10.35
N GLY A 32 -0.35 25.08 -9.02
CA GLY A 32 -1.17 24.03 -8.42
C GLY A 32 -0.46 23.19 -7.37
N MET A 33 -0.92 21.94 -7.23
CA MET A 33 -0.33 20.97 -6.30
C MET A 33 0.56 19.98 -7.02
N ARG A 34 1.69 19.65 -6.40
CA ARG A 34 2.67 18.69 -6.93
C ARG A 34 3.02 17.66 -5.88
N LEU A 35 3.02 16.40 -6.27
CA LEU A 35 3.61 15.32 -5.47
C LEU A 35 5.13 15.38 -5.60
N LYS A 36 5.81 15.27 -4.47
CA LYS A 36 7.27 15.23 -4.42
C LYS A 36 7.74 13.98 -3.70
N VAL A 37 8.80 13.37 -4.21
CA VAL A 37 9.55 12.29 -3.57
C VAL A 37 10.99 12.78 -3.39
N ASN A 38 11.47 12.78 -2.16
CA ASN A 38 12.80 13.30 -1.80
C ASN A 38 13.07 14.74 -2.28
N GLY A 39 12.02 15.56 -2.32
CA GLY A 39 12.07 16.96 -2.75
C GLY A 39 11.92 17.18 -4.25
N GLU A 40 11.98 16.15 -5.08
CA GLU A 40 11.83 16.23 -6.53
C GLU A 40 10.37 15.99 -6.96
N ASP A 41 9.93 16.67 -8.03
CA ASP A 41 8.60 16.48 -8.59
C ASP A 41 8.43 15.05 -9.08
N PHE A 42 7.34 14.40 -8.67
CA PHE A 42 7.06 13.01 -9.00
C PHE A 42 5.75 12.87 -9.77
N MET A 43 5.85 12.50 -11.04
CA MET A 43 4.67 12.19 -11.87
C MET A 43 4.34 10.71 -11.79
N ILE A 44 3.11 10.41 -11.37
CA ILE A 44 2.63 9.03 -11.32
C ILE A 44 2.30 8.55 -12.72
N ASN A 45 3.02 7.52 -13.19
CA ASN A 45 2.67 6.68 -14.32
C ASN A 45 2.32 5.30 -13.77
N GLY A 46 1.07 5.11 -13.37
CA GLY A 46 0.66 3.98 -12.56
C GLY A 46 -0.44 3.14 -13.16
N MET A 47 -0.64 1.97 -12.60
CA MET A 47 -1.79 1.12 -12.89
C MET A 47 -2.23 0.30 -11.68
N ASN A 48 -3.49 -0.14 -11.72
CA ASN A 48 -3.97 -1.15 -10.78
C ASN A 48 -3.28 -2.48 -11.07
N TRP A 49 -2.82 -3.13 -10.03
CA TRP A 49 -2.21 -4.44 -10.14
C TRP A 49 -2.68 -5.35 -9.00
N ASP A 50 -3.13 -6.52 -9.38
CA ASP A 50 -3.41 -7.63 -8.49
C ASP A 50 -3.09 -8.93 -9.23
N TYR A 51 -2.53 -9.90 -8.51
CA TYR A 51 -2.12 -11.16 -9.14
C TYR A 51 -3.18 -12.25 -8.91
N ILE A 52 -3.89 -12.56 -9.97
CA ILE A 52 -4.90 -13.62 -9.98
C ILE A 52 -4.44 -14.72 -10.93
N PRO A 53 -3.85 -15.83 -10.42
CA PRO A 53 -3.41 -16.94 -11.26
C PRO A 53 -4.56 -17.49 -12.12
N ILE A 54 -4.25 -17.93 -13.34
CA ILE A 54 -5.21 -18.56 -14.25
C ILE A 54 -5.92 -19.72 -13.54
N GLY A 55 -7.24 -19.75 -13.63
CA GLY A 55 -8.09 -20.76 -12.99
C GLY A 55 -8.47 -20.43 -11.54
N THR A 56 -8.13 -19.25 -11.06
CA THR A 56 -8.55 -18.71 -9.76
C THR A 56 -9.35 -17.43 -9.92
N ASN A 57 -9.83 -16.89 -8.81
CA ASN A 57 -10.49 -15.58 -8.73
C ASN A 57 -9.98 -14.80 -7.51
N THR A 58 -10.45 -13.59 -7.29
CA THR A 58 -10.03 -12.73 -6.17
C THR A 58 -10.18 -13.38 -4.80
N ILE A 59 -11.17 -14.28 -4.63
CA ILE A 59 -11.44 -14.97 -3.36
C ILE A 59 -10.50 -16.18 -3.20
N THR A 60 -10.22 -16.91 -4.28
CA THR A 60 -9.49 -18.19 -4.24
C THR A 60 -8.00 -18.06 -4.57
N ALA A 61 -7.56 -16.93 -5.10
CA ALA A 61 -6.17 -16.72 -5.51
C ALA A 61 -5.21 -16.85 -4.33
N GLU A 62 -5.53 -16.23 -3.20
CA GLU A 62 -4.73 -16.25 -1.96
C GLU A 62 -3.23 -16.09 -2.23
N PHE A 63 -2.88 -15.21 -3.19
CA PHE A 63 -1.51 -15.11 -3.68
C PHE A 63 -0.50 -14.89 -2.56
N TRP A 64 -0.81 -13.98 -1.64
CA TRP A 64 0.08 -13.61 -0.53
C TRP A 64 0.25 -14.72 0.54
N LYS A 65 -0.53 -15.79 0.45
CA LYS A 65 -0.41 -16.98 1.31
C LYS A 65 0.43 -18.09 0.68
N LYS A 66 0.89 -17.92 -0.55
CA LYS A 66 1.76 -18.89 -1.23
C LYS A 66 3.19 -18.85 -0.64
N SER A 67 4.02 -19.82 -1.00
CA SER A 67 5.43 -19.80 -0.64
C SER A 67 6.15 -18.61 -1.26
N ASP A 68 7.22 -18.16 -0.61
CA ASP A 68 8.03 -17.03 -1.09
C ASP A 68 8.53 -17.21 -2.52
N ASP A 69 8.88 -18.43 -2.91
CA ASP A 69 9.36 -18.72 -4.27
C ASP A 69 8.27 -18.52 -5.32
N VAL A 70 7.03 -18.93 -5.00
CA VAL A 70 5.88 -18.72 -5.89
C VAL A 70 5.56 -17.23 -6.00
N ILE A 71 5.55 -16.51 -4.87
CA ILE A 71 5.29 -15.07 -4.85
C ILE A 71 6.37 -14.33 -5.64
N LYS A 72 7.65 -14.62 -5.41
CA LYS A 72 8.76 -14.01 -6.15
C LYS A 72 8.66 -14.27 -7.65
N ALA A 73 8.37 -15.50 -8.05
CA ALA A 73 8.24 -15.85 -9.46
C ALA A 73 7.13 -15.03 -10.15
N GLY A 74 5.97 -14.88 -9.51
CA GLY A 74 4.88 -14.02 -9.99
C GLY A 74 5.29 -12.55 -10.06
N LEU A 75 5.84 -12.01 -8.97
CA LEU A 75 6.29 -10.61 -8.92
C LEU A 75 7.39 -10.34 -9.94
N ASP A 76 8.38 -11.23 -10.08
CA ASP A 76 9.51 -11.04 -10.99
C ASP A 76 9.05 -10.97 -12.46
N THR A 77 8.07 -11.78 -12.81
CA THR A 77 7.49 -11.75 -14.16
C THR A 77 6.71 -10.44 -14.39
N GLU A 78 5.76 -10.14 -13.52
CA GLU A 78 4.83 -9.03 -13.72
C GLU A 78 5.52 -7.66 -13.56
N MET A 79 6.31 -7.47 -12.50
CA MET A 79 6.97 -6.18 -12.24
C MET A 79 8.01 -5.84 -13.30
N SER A 80 8.67 -6.84 -13.90
CA SER A 80 9.55 -6.63 -15.03
C SER A 80 8.81 -6.10 -16.26
N LEU A 81 7.61 -6.62 -16.55
CA LEU A 81 6.79 -6.13 -17.64
C LEU A 81 6.32 -4.69 -17.38
N LEU A 82 5.84 -4.40 -16.16
CA LEU A 82 5.40 -3.05 -15.78
C LEU A 82 6.53 -2.05 -15.88
N LYS A 83 7.72 -2.40 -15.42
CA LYS A 83 8.90 -1.54 -15.56
C LYS A 83 9.26 -1.25 -17.02
N ASN A 84 9.19 -2.25 -17.88
CA ASN A 84 9.43 -2.08 -19.32
C ASN A 84 8.38 -1.19 -20.00
N MET A 85 7.17 -1.11 -19.44
CA MET A 85 6.12 -0.18 -19.85
C MET A 85 6.30 1.23 -19.24
N ASN A 86 7.41 1.49 -18.54
CA ASN A 86 7.69 2.74 -17.85
C ASN A 86 6.69 3.05 -16.71
N VAL A 87 6.07 2.03 -16.14
CA VAL A 87 5.26 2.16 -14.91
C VAL A 87 6.19 2.45 -13.75
N ASN A 88 5.85 3.40 -12.89
CA ASN A 88 6.60 3.73 -11.67
C ASN A 88 5.80 3.55 -10.39
N VAL A 89 4.48 3.33 -10.50
CA VAL A 89 3.58 3.15 -9.37
C VAL A 89 2.57 2.06 -9.68
N ILE A 90 2.34 1.17 -8.72
CA ILE A 90 1.21 0.24 -8.75
C ILE A 90 0.23 0.56 -7.62
N ARG A 91 -1.05 0.37 -7.89
CA ARG A 91 -2.08 0.44 -6.87
C ARG A 91 -2.45 -0.97 -6.45
N GLN A 92 -2.35 -1.23 -5.15
CA GLN A 92 -2.70 -2.51 -4.53
C GLN A 92 -3.76 -2.30 -3.45
N TYR A 93 -4.45 -3.37 -3.11
CA TYR A 93 -5.39 -3.39 -2.00
C TYR A 93 -4.73 -3.88 -0.71
N THR A 94 -5.33 -3.57 0.44
CA THR A 94 -4.91 -4.08 1.75
C THR A 94 -4.82 -5.61 1.75
N GLY A 95 -3.90 -6.13 2.56
CA GLY A 95 -3.62 -7.57 2.64
C GLY A 95 -2.30 -7.99 1.97
N VAL A 96 -1.67 -7.11 1.18
CA VAL A 96 -0.30 -7.33 0.72
C VAL A 96 0.67 -7.16 1.89
N PRO A 97 1.50 -8.16 2.24
CA PRO A 97 2.49 -8.00 3.32
C PRO A 97 3.53 -6.92 2.99
N ALA A 98 3.87 -6.06 3.97
CA ALA A 98 4.80 -4.93 3.82
C ALA A 98 6.14 -5.34 3.17
N ARG A 99 6.66 -6.53 3.49
CA ARG A 99 7.91 -7.06 2.91
C ARG A 99 7.86 -7.20 1.38
N TRP A 100 6.69 -7.42 0.79
CA TRP A 100 6.54 -7.53 -0.65
C TRP A 100 6.45 -6.18 -1.34
N ILE A 101 5.91 -5.17 -0.66
CA ILE A 101 6.01 -3.78 -1.10
C ILE A 101 7.47 -3.36 -1.17
N SER A 102 8.25 -3.64 -0.12
CA SER A 102 9.70 -3.37 -0.10
C SER A 102 10.44 -4.13 -1.20
N TYR A 103 10.14 -5.41 -1.39
CA TYR A 103 10.76 -6.22 -2.45
C TYR A 103 10.52 -5.64 -3.85
N ILE A 104 9.27 -5.25 -4.14
CA ILE A 104 8.90 -4.64 -5.43
C ILE A 104 9.68 -3.32 -5.62
N TYR A 105 9.72 -2.48 -4.60
CA TYR A 105 10.43 -1.22 -4.64
C TYR A 105 11.95 -1.39 -4.81
N GLU A 106 12.58 -2.18 -3.95
CA GLU A 106 14.04 -2.39 -3.95
C GLU A 106 14.54 -3.01 -5.25
N LYS A 107 13.76 -3.93 -5.83
CA LYS A 107 14.18 -4.65 -7.03
C LYS A 107 13.79 -3.96 -8.34
N TYR A 108 12.64 -3.32 -8.38
CA TYR A 108 12.08 -2.77 -9.62
C TYR A 108 11.93 -1.25 -9.61
N GLY A 109 12.05 -0.60 -8.46
CA GLY A 109 11.84 0.84 -8.31
C GLY A 109 10.39 1.25 -8.50
N LEU A 110 9.42 0.34 -8.29
CA LEU A 110 8.00 0.65 -8.37
C LEU A 110 7.45 0.94 -6.97
N TYR A 111 6.79 2.08 -6.85
CA TYR A 111 6.08 2.45 -5.63
C TYR A 111 4.71 1.79 -5.54
N THR A 112 4.20 1.68 -4.34
CA THR A 112 2.85 1.16 -4.05
C THR A 112 1.94 2.27 -3.50
N LEU A 113 0.73 2.39 -4.09
CA LEU A 113 -0.42 3.04 -3.47
C LEU A 113 -1.22 1.93 -2.77
N LEU A 114 -1.37 2.03 -1.46
CA LEU A 114 -2.08 1.01 -0.69
C LEU A 114 -3.52 1.45 -0.43
N THR A 115 -4.48 0.72 -1.00
CA THR A 115 -5.90 1.05 -0.94
C THR A 115 -6.60 0.27 0.17
N HIS A 116 -7.31 0.98 1.04
CA HIS A 116 -8.27 0.43 1.98
C HIS A 116 -9.70 0.75 1.48
N SER A 117 -10.62 -0.21 1.56
CA SER A 117 -12.00 -0.01 1.09
C SER A 117 -12.79 0.98 1.93
N PHE A 118 -12.39 1.18 3.16
CA PHE A 118 -12.98 2.11 4.13
C PHE A 118 -14.49 1.89 4.30
N GLY A 119 -14.89 0.63 4.43
CA GLY A 119 -16.28 0.26 4.63
C GLY A 119 -17.17 0.29 3.38
N ARG A 120 -16.64 0.62 2.19
CA ARG A 120 -17.42 0.75 0.95
C ARG A 120 -18.28 -0.47 0.61
N TYR A 121 -17.83 -1.64 0.95
CA TYR A 121 -18.49 -2.91 0.63
C TYR A 121 -19.08 -3.59 1.86
N GLY A 122 -19.39 -2.81 2.89
CA GLY A 122 -19.81 -3.31 4.19
C GLY A 122 -18.64 -3.54 5.15
N LEU A 123 -18.98 -3.80 6.39
CA LEU A 123 -18.01 -4.02 7.48
C LEU A 123 -18.59 -4.94 8.54
N THR A 124 -17.74 -5.45 9.42
CA THR A 124 -18.18 -6.27 10.56
C THR A 124 -17.86 -5.55 11.86
N ILE A 125 -18.89 -5.20 12.64
CA ILE A 125 -18.75 -4.64 13.99
C ILE A 125 -19.31 -5.65 14.99
N ASP A 126 -18.53 -5.97 16.02
CA ASP A 126 -18.89 -6.91 17.07
C ASP A 126 -19.39 -8.28 16.54
N GLY A 127 -18.81 -8.74 15.43
CA GLY A 127 -19.17 -10.00 14.79
C GLY A 127 -20.47 -9.97 13.96
N VAL A 128 -21.09 -8.79 13.81
CA VAL A 128 -22.27 -8.58 12.97
C VAL A 128 -21.86 -7.95 11.66
N TRP A 129 -22.26 -8.56 10.56
CA TRP A 129 -22.07 -8.00 9.23
C TRP A 129 -23.07 -6.87 8.97
N ILE A 130 -22.54 -5.72 8.55
CA ILE A 130 -23.28 -4.52 8.13
C ILE A 130 -23.03 -4.34 6.65
N GLU A 131 -24.05 -4.59 5.83
CA GLU A 131 -23.93 -4.55 4.37
C GLU A 131 -23.74 -3.12 3.85
N ILE A 132 -24.46 -2.16 4.44
CA ILE A 132 -24.40 -0.76 4.07
C ILE A 132 -23.79 0.01 5.25
N THR A 133 -22.67 0.65 4.99
CA THR A 133 -21.92 1.37 6.01
C THR A 133 -22.56 2.72 6.28
N ASP A 134 -23.07 2.92 7.49
CA ASP A 134 -23.49 4.22 7.99
C ASP A 134 -22.27 4.94 8.58
N TYR A 135 -21.74 5.92 7.86
CA TYR A 135 -20.58 6.70 8.29
C TYR A 135 -20.94 7.73 9.38
N SER A 136 -22.23 7.97 9.65
CA SER A 136 -22.68 8.84 10.75
C SER A 136 -22.73 8.09 12.09
N ASP A 137 -22.83 6.75 12.10
CA ASP A 137 -22.82 5.94 13.32
C ASP A 137 -21.45 6.06 14.05
N PRO A 138 -21.42 6.56 15.31
CA PRO A 138 -20.17 6.69 16.06
C PRO A 138 -19.37 5.38 16.18
N ARG A 139 -20.01 4.21 16.21
CA ARG A 139 -19.32 2.92 16.28
C ARG A 139 -18.62 2.60 14.96
N THR A 140 -19.26 2.94 13.85
CA THR A 140 -18.65 2.84 12.51
C THR A 140 -17.42 3.73 12.41
N GLN A 141 -17.53 4.98 12.86
CA GLN A 141 -16.42 5.93 12.86
C GLN A 141 -15.24 5.44 13.71
N GLU A 142 -15.51 4.99 14.93
CA GLU A 142 -14.48 4.44 15.83
C GLU A 142 -13.79 3.20 15.19
N PHE A 143 -14.59 2.29 14.63
CA PHE A 143 -14.07 1.11 13.94
C PHE A 143 -13.17 1.49 12.77
N LEU A 144 -13.63 2.36 11.85
CA LEU A 144 -12.88 2.77 10.68
C LEU A 144 -11.60 3.56 11.04
N LEU A 145 -11.65 4.39 12.08
CA LEU A 145 -10.45 5.07 12.59
C LEU A 145 -9.43 4.05 13.11
N SER A 146 -9.85 3.04 13.85
CA SER A 146 -8.96 1.98 14.36
C SER A 146 -8.32 1.17 13.23
N GLU A 147 -9.07 0.90 12.15
CA GLU A 147 -8.56 0.25 10.94
C GLU A 147 -7.46 1.10 10.25
N VAL A 148 -7.70 2.41 10.13
CA VAL A 148 -6.70 3.33 9.55
C VAL A 148 -5.46 3.44 10.43
N GLU A 149 -5.62 3.54 11.74
CA GLU A 149 -4.49 3.56 12.68
C GLU A 149 -3.65 2.29 12.58
N THR A 150 -4.30 1.14 12.47
CA THR A 150 -3.65 -0.16 12.29
C THR A 150 -2.91 -0.20 10.96
N LEU A 151 -3.56 0.21 9.87
CA LEU A 151 -2.96 0.29 8.55
C LEU A 151 -1.70 1.17 8.56
N VAL A 152 -1.80 2.36 9.10
CA VAL A 152 -0.66 3.29 9.16
C VAL A 152 0.47 2.72 10.03
N ARG A 153 0.15 2.18 11.20
CA ARG A 153 1.16 1.58 12.09
C ARG A 153 1.93 0.44 11.42
N ASP A 154 1.23 -0.39 10.66
CA ASP A 154 1.81 -1.60 10.07
C ASP A 154 2.65 -1.29 8.81
N TYR A 155 2.38 -0.17 8.12
CA TYR A 155 2.99 0.10 6.82
C TYR A 155 3.80 1.40 6.73
N LYS A 156 3.70 2.34 7.68
CA LYS A 156 4.34 3.68 7.59
C LYS A 156 5.86 3.68 7.37
N ASP A 157 6.53 2.63 7.81
CA ASP A 157 7.98 2.51 7.71
C ASP A 157 8.40 1.54 6.57
N THR A 158 7.49 1.26 5.62
CA THR A 158 7.71 0.33 4.51
C THR A 158 8.36 1.05 3.33
N PRO A 159 9.61 0.69 2.94
CA PRO A 159 10.21 1.22 1.72
C PRO A 159 9.33 0.96 0.50
N GLY A 160 9.16 1.99 -0.34
CA GLY A 160 8.33 1.92 -1.53
C GLY A 160 6.83 2.16 -1.31
N LEU A 161 6.37 2.35 -0.09
CA LEU A 161 5.01 2.85 0.13
C LEU A 161 4.96 4.35 -0.22
N LEU A 162 4.16 4.72 -1.22
CA LEU A 162 4.03 6.10 -1.67
C LEU A 162 2.94 6.85 -0.93
N MET A 163 1.75 6.27 -0.84
CA MET A 163 0.62 6.85 -0.11
C MET A 163 -0.48 5.81 0.19
N TYR A 164 -1.38 6.18 1.09
CA TYR A 164 -2.60 5.44 1.37
C TYR A 164 -3.77 6.04 0.57
N LEU A 165 -4.65 5.17 0.08
CA LEU A 165 -5.92 5.54 -0.53
C LEU A 165 -7.04 5.05 0.38
N LEU A 166 -7.79 5.97 0.97
CA LEU A 166 -8.90 5.65 1.86
C LEU A 166 -10.21 5.70 1.07
N GLY A 167 -10.55 4.56 0.51
CA GLY A 167 -11.75 4.37 -0.28
C GLY A 167 -11.50 3.75 -1.64
N ASN A 168 -12.55 3.13 -2.16
CA ASN A 168 -12.61 2.56 -3.50
C ASN A 168 -14.04 2.68 -4.00
N GLU A 169 -14.22 3.19 -5.24
CA GLU A 169 -15.53 3.32 -5.88
C GLU A 169 -16.55 4.10 -5.03
N ASN A 170 -16.10 5.16 -4.37
CA ASN A 170 -16.96 6.04 -3.57
C ASN A 170 -17.83 6.88 -4.50
N ASN A 171 -18.77 6.23 -5.16
CA ASN A 171 -19.64 6.83 -6.17
C ASN A 171 -20.96 7.25 -5.51
N TYR A 172 -21.24 8.54 -5.48
CA TYR A 172 -22.53 9.04 -5.04
C TYR A 172 -23.65 8.49 -5.91
N GLY A 173 -24.69 7.93 -5.27
CA GLY A 173 -25.88 7.42 -5.93
C GLY A 173 -25.74 6.10 -6.69
N LEU A 174 -24.60 5.42 -6.61
CA LEU A 174 -24.46 4.06 -7.11
C LEU A 174 -24.55 3.06 -5.96
N PHE A 175 -25.48 2.14 -6.08
CA PHE A 175 -25.74 1.12 -5.09
C PHE A 175 -25.30 -0.24 -5.58
N TRP A 176 -24.60 -0.94 -4.71
CA TRP A 176 -24.33 -2.36 -4.83
C TRP A 176 -25.34 -3.07 -3.91
N ALA A 177 -25.78 -4.25 -4.29
CA ALA A 177 -26.68 -5.08 -3.49
C ALA A 177 -28.11 -4.53 -3.29
N GLY A 178 -28.60 -3.69 -4.17
CA GLY A 178 -30.02 -3.30 -4.23
C GLY A 178 -30.48 -2.33 -3.16
N ALA A 179 -29.56 -1.66 -2.48
CA ALA A 179 -29.93 -0.53 -1.59
C ALA A 179 -30.53 0.61 -2.41
N GLU A 180 -31.58 1.19 -1.92
CA GLU A 180 -32.32 2.30 -2.55
C GLU A 180 -31.81 3.64 -2.00
N THR A 181 -31.77 4.68 -2.85
CA THR A 181 -31.32 6.03 -2.45
C THR A 181 -32.19 6.65 -1.37
N GLU A 182 -33.43 6.17 -1.25
CA GLU A 182 -34.39 6.65 -0.27
C GLU A 182 -34.10 6.15 1.16
N ASP A 183 -33.20 5.17 1.31
CA ASP A 183 -32.81 4.61 2.61
C ASP A 183 -31.85 5.51 3.40
N PHE A 184 -31.35 6.58 2.77
CA PHE A 184 -30.39 7.50 3.39
C PHE A 184 -30.86 8.95 3.32
N PRO A 185 -30.66 9.73 4.39
CA PRO A 185 -30.86 11.17 4.35
C PRO A 185 -29.96 11.85 3.30
N ASP A 186 -30.47 12.91 2.67
CA ASP A 186 -29.76 13.66 1.63
C ASP A 186 -28.50 14.43 2.15
N ASP A 187 -28.25 14.39 3.44
CA ASP A 187 -27.19 15.13 4.15
C ASP A 187 -26.03 14.24 4.64
N GLU A 188 -25.96 12.99 4.23
CA GLU A 188 -24.86 12.06 4.54
C GLU A 188 -23.71 12.07 3.52
#